data_06d518b442e4693e13e7e1f25a445a83
#
_entry.id   06d518b442e4693e13e7e1f25a445a83
#
_cell.length_a   1.000
_cell.length_b   1.000
_cell.length_c   1.000
_cell.angle_alpha   90.00
_cell.angle_beta   90.00
_cell.angle_gamma   90.00
#
_symmetry.space_group_name_H-M   'P 1'
#
loop_
_entity.id
_entity.type
_entity.pdbx_description
1 polymer ?
#
loop_
_entity_poly.entity_id
_entity_poly.type
_entity_poly.pdbx_seq_one_letter_code
_entity_poly.pdbx_strand_id
1 'polypeptide(L)'
;LGDVYKRQALEDVVRQMRSIVGMKAPYREIPKLPELREKFMTLYNEILEEQSAPVVKAIKDDRNRVLEVLNDKPYKDAKHSGYMERFEELLDGAVHCNNVSVLRSYQDKSDALKIRLLNEMVDEDNRLAQQAIAQAEAEQKRLAEEARKRGETVTVPQPKVQQPAIKVRTTKNLSIKTVARAASWRLESAEDVDKYLDALRQSLLKELADDSIVNVEL
;
A
#
# COMPACT_ATOMS: atom_id res chain seq x y z
N LEU A 1 -24.63 11.05 -11.63
CA LEU A 1 -25.40 11.48 -12.81
C LEU A 1 -24.55 12.41 -13.70
N GLY A 2 -23.83 13.42 -13.16
CA GLY A 2 -23.04 14.38 -13.95
C GLY A 2 -21.93 13.73 -14.79
N ASP A 3 -21.21 12.75 -14.24
CA ASP A 3 -20.11 12.04 -14.90
C ASP A 3 -20.57 11.28 -16.18
N VAL A 4 -21.75 10.65 -16.13
CA VAL A 4 -22.32 9.93 -17.29
C VAL A 4 -22.66 10.89 -18.43
N TYR A 5 -23.24 12.04 -18.12
CA TYR A 5 -23.55 13.05 -19.13
C TYR A 5 -22.31 13.65 -19.78
N LYS A 6 -21.25 13.93 -19.01
CA LYS A 6 -20.00 14.45 -19.52
C LYS A 6 -19.31 13.46 -20.45
N ARG A 7 -19.27 12.19 -20.07
CA ARG A 7 -18.71 11.12 -20.92
C ARG A 7 -19.49 10.98 -22.23
N GLN A 8 -20.82 10.99 -22.17
CA GLN A 8 -21.65 10.93 -23.35
C GLN A 8 -21.46 12.14 -24.26
N ALA A 9 -21.37 13.36 -23.69
CA ALA A 9 -21.09 14.57 -24.44
C ALA A 9 -19.71 14.51 -25.12
N LEU A 10 -18.68 13.95 -24.43
CA LEU A 10 -17.34 13.75 -25.00
C LEU A 10 -17.38 12.75 -26.16
N GLU A 11 -18.10 11.64 -26.02
CA GLU A 11 -18.26 10.64 -27.08
C GLU A 11 -18.94 11.23 -28.31
N ASP A 12 -19.94 12.08 -28.12
CA ASP A 12 -20.67 12.75 -29.21
C ASP A 12 -19.74 13.71 -29.96
N VAL A 13 -18.90 14.47 -29.28
CA VAL A 13 -17.89 15.34 -29.91
C VAL A 13 -16.89 14.51 -30.71
N VAL A 14 -16.37 13.42 -30.14
CA VAL A 14 -15.45 12.49 -30.81
C VAL A 14 -16.11 11.90 -32.08
N ARG A 15 -17.39 11.51 -31.97
CA ARG A 15 -18.16 10.98 -33.13
C ARG A 15 -18.30 12.00 -34.24
N GLN A 16 -18.60 13.26 -33.90
CA GLN A 16 -18.66 14.35 -34.86
C GLN A 16 -17.32 14.59 -35.54
N MET A 17 -16.22 14.66 -34.79
CA MET A 17 -14.87 14.83 -35.36
C MET A 17 -14.51 13.67 -36.31
N ARG A 18 -14.77 12.42 -35.90
CA ARG A 18 -14.53 11.23 -36.73
C ARG A 18 -15.39 11.25 -38.02
N SER A 19 -16.63 11.70 -37.92
CA SER A 19 -17.50 11.83 -39.08
C SER A 19 -16.91 12.78 -40.12
N ILE A 20 -16.37 13.95 -39.72
CA ILE A 20 -15.74 14.92 -40.61
C ILE A 20 -14.49 14.33 -41.28
N VAL A 21 -13.64 13.64 -40.49
CA VAL A 21 -12.41 13.00 -41.01
C VAL A 21 -12.74 11.89 -42.03
N GLY A 22 -13.86 11.18 -41.85
CA GLY A 22 -14.30 10.08 -42.71
C GLY A 22 -15.01 10.53 -44.01
N MET A 23 -15.28 11.83 -44.18
CA MET A 23 -15.99 12.33 -45.38
C MET A 23 -15.08 12.34 -46.60
N LYS A 24 -15.62 12.00 -47.78
CA LYS A 24 -14.90 12.10 -49.06
C LYS A 24 -14.57 13.54 -49.47
N ALA A 25 -15.39 14.52 -49.03
CA ALA A 25 -15.21 15.94 -49.31
C ALA A 25 -15.49 16.81 -48.09
N PRO A 26 -14.56 16.86 -47.11
CA PRO A 26 -14.81 17.47 -45.81
C PRO A 26 -14.69 19.00 -45.78
N TYR A 27 -14.38 19.65 -46.92
CA TYR A 27 -14.01 21.07 -47.00
C TYR A 27 -15.00 22.02 -46.32
N ARG A 28 -16.30 21.73 -46.33
CA ARG A 28 -17.34 22.56 -45.70
C ARG A 28 -17.41 22.36 -44.18
N GLU A 29 -16.97 21.22 -43.70
CA GLU A 29 -17.06 20.83 -42.29
C GLU A 29 -15.75 21.08 -41.52
N ILE A 30 -14.60 21.16 -42.22
CA ILE A 30 -13.29 21.46 -41.61
C ILE A 30 -13.33 22.70 -40.71
N PRO A 31 -13.98 23.81 -41.05
CA PRO A 31 -14.05 24.98 -40.18
C PRO A 31 -14.69 24.75 -38.82
N LYS A 32 -15.43 23.64 -38.61
CA LYS A 32 -16.02 23.26 -37.33
C LYS A 32 -15.04 22.52 -36.40
N LEU A 33 -13.94 22.02 -36.94
CA LEU A 33 -12.97 21.24 -36.14
C LEU A 33 -12.33 22.02 -34.95
N PRO A 34 -11.97 23.31 -35.11
CA PRO A 34 -11.45 24.09 -33.99
C PRO A 34 -12.43 24.18 -32.81
N GLU A 35 -13.70 24.44 -33.08
CA GLU A 35 -14.76 24.51 -32.06
C GLU A 35 -14.98 23.15 -31.39
N LEU A 36 -15.05 22.07 -32.18
CA LEU A 36 -15.16 20.71 -31.66
C LEU A 36 -13.95 20.31 -30.79
N ARG A 37 -12.74 20.74 -31.19
CA ARG A 37 -11.52 20.52 -30.41
C ARG A 37 -11.58 21.26 -29.09
N GLU A 38 -11.99 22.52 -29.06
CA GLU A 38 -12.15 23.27 -27.80
C GLU A 38 -13.15 22.58 -26.88
N LYS A 39 -14.31 22.23 -27.42
CA LYS A 39 -15.34 21.51 -26.65
C LYS A 39 -14.82 20.17 -26.10
N PHE A 40 -14.08 19.42 -26.92
CA PHE A 40 -13.42 18.20 -26.50
C PHE A 40 -12.46 18.45 -25.33
N MET A 41 -11.58 19.44 -25.47
CA MET A 41 -10.56 19.75 -24.44
C MET A 41 -11.20 20.18 -23.13
N THR A 42 -12.27 21.00 -23.18
CA THR A 42 -13.01 21.42 -21.99
C THR A 42 -13.61 20.22 -21.26
N LEU A 43 -14.37 19.38 -21.96
CA LEU A 43 -15.01 18.21 -21.38
C LEU A 43 -13.98 17.19 -20.87
N TYR A 44 -12.90 16.99 -21.61
CA TYR A 44 -11.84 16.07 -21.21
C TYR A 44 -11.12 16.53 -19.95
N ASN A 45 -10.79 17.83 -19.86
CA ASN A 45 -10.13 18.40 -18.68
C ASN A 45 -11.04 18.34 -17.46
N GLU A 46 -12.33 18.59 -17.59
CA GLU A 46 -13.28 18.44 -16.49
C GLU A 46 -13.33 16.99 -15.97
N ILE A 47 -13.39 16.00 -16.88
CA ILE A 47 -13.36 14.58 -16.51
C ILE A 47 -12.02 14.23 -15.86
N LEU A 48 -10.93 14.73 -16.39
CA LEU A 48 -9.59 14.50 -15.85
C LEU A 48 -9.48 15.04 -14.41
N GLU A 49 -9.95 16.25 -14.17
CA GLU A 49 -9.95 16.89 -12.86
C GLU A 49 -10.82 16.12 -11.84
N GLU A 50 -12.03 15.71 -12.24
CA GLU A 50 -12.90 14.86 -11.41
C GLU A 50 -12.28 13.51 -11.07
N GLN A 51 -11.54 12.90 -11.98
CA GLN A 51 -10.89 11.60 -11.76
C GLN A 51 -9.57 11.73 -11.00
N SER A 52 -8.88 12.87 -11.11
CA SER A 52 -7.60 13.08 -10.41
C SER A 52 -7.79 13.37 -8.91
N ALA A 53 -8.86 14.07 -8.55
CA ALA A 53 -9.12 14.46 -7.16
C ALA A 53 -9.14 13.28 -6.17
N PRO A 54 -9.87 12.17 -6.41
CA PRO A 54 -9.85 11.01 -5.51
C PRO A 54 -8.49 10.32 -5.46
N VAL A 55 -7.74 10.26 -6.57
CA VAL A 55 -6.40 9.67 -6.62
C VAL A 55 -5.41 10.50 -5.78
N VAL A 56 -5.39 11.81 -5.97
CA VAL A 56 -4.56 12.74 -5.18
C VAL A 56 -4.90 12.64 -3.69
N LYS A 57 -6.18 12.53 -3.37
CA LYS A 57 -6.62 12.33 -1.98
C LYS A 57 -6.08 11.01 -1.41
N ALA A 58 -6.23 9.90 -2.15
CA ALA A 58 -5.74 8.59 -1.72
C ALA A 58 -4.22 8.59 -1.44
N ILE A 59 -3.43 9.23 -2.33
CA ILE A 59 -1.97 9.36 -2.14
C ILE A 59 -1.65 10.17 -0.86
N LYS A 60 -2.39 11.26 -0.62
CA LYS A 60 -2.23 12.06 0.61
C LYS A 60 -2.58 11.27 1.87
N ASP A 61 -3.64 10.48 1.82
CA ASP A 61 -4.07 9.64 2.93
C ASP A 61 -3.03 8.54 3.23
N ASP A 62 -2.48 7.90 2.20
CA ASP A 62 -1.39 6.92 2.34
C ASP A 62 -0.13 7.54 2.92
N ARG A 63 0.28 8.72 2.43
CA ARG A 63 1.39 9.49 2.99
C ARG A 63 1.19 9.75 4.48
N ASN A 64 0.01 10.25 4.86
CA ASN A 64 -0.28 10.58 6.24
C ASN A 64 -0.22 9.36 7.16
N ARG A 65 -0.73 8.20 6.71
CA ARG A 65 -0.63 6.92 7.45
C ARG A 65 0.81 6.49 7.68
N VAL A 66 1.66 6.58 6.64
CA VAL A 66 3.08 6.23 6.77
C VAL A 66 3.79 7.16 7.74
N LEU A 67 3.52 8.47 7.66
CA LEU A 67 4.12 9.46 8.56
C LEU A 67 3.63 9.31 10.00
N GLU A 68 2.38 8.96 10.21
CA GLU A 68 1.83 8.66 11.53
C GLU A 68 2.58 7.50 12.20
N VAL A 69 2.78 6.39 11.48
CA VAL A 69 3.57 5.25 11.99
C VAL A 69 5.04 5.65 12.21
N LEU A 70 5.61 6.47 11.33
CA LEU A 70 7.00 6.93 11.46
C LEU A 70 7.20 7.82 12.70
N ASN A 71 6.21 8.64 13.06
CA ASN A 71 6.31 9.56 14.21
C ASN A 71 6.59 8.85 15.55
N ASP A 72 6.17 7.60 15.67
CA ASP A 72 6.41 6.78 16.87
C ASP A 72 7.79 6.09 16.87
N LYS A 73 8.61 6.30 15.81
CA LYS A 73 9.89 5.63 15.65
C LYS A 73 11.07 6.49 16.11
N PRO A 74 12.11 5.87 16.70
CA PRO A 74 13.29 6.59 17.17
C PRO A 74 14.13 7.23 16.05
N TYR A 75 13.95 6.76 14.82
CA TYR A 75 14.68 7.23 13.63
C TYR A 75 13.84 8.17 12.75
N LYS A 76 12.73 8.69 13.25
CA LYS A 76 11.80 9.53 12.47
C LYS A 76 12.48 10.69 11.75
N ASP A 77 13.34 11.44 12.45
CA ASP A 77 13.96 12.65 11.89
C ASP A 77 14.90 12.33 10.70
N ALA A 78 15.54 11.16 10.73
CA ALA A 78 16.43 10.71 9.66
C ALA A 78 15.67 10.22 8.42
N LYS A 79 14.46 9.70 8.58
CA LYS A 79 13.68 9.08 7.48
C LYS A 79 12.56 9.98 6.93
N HIS A 80 12.11 10.96 7.70
CA HIS A 80 10.94 11.78 7.38
C HIS A 80 11.04 12.46 6.01
N SER A 81 12.13 13.17 5.74
CA SER A 81 12.29 13.88 4.47
C SER A 81 12.29 12.95 3.26
N GLY A 82 13.00 11.82 3.35
CA GLY A 82 13.05 10.86 2.25
C GLY A 82 11.71 10.15 1.98
N TYR A 83 10.89 9.93 3.01
CA TYR A 83 9.55 9.37 2.83
C TYR A 83 8.59 10.40 2.24
N MET A 84 8.68 11.66 2.69
CA MET A 84 7.92 12.77 2.13
C MET A 84 8.21 12.95 0.64
N GLU A 85 9.48 13.04 0.26
CA GLU A 85 9.91 13.24 -1.12
C GLU A 85 9.34 12.19 -2.08
N ARG A 86 9.36 10.92 -1.68
CA ARG A 86 8.79 9.82 -2.50
C ARG A 86 7.29 9.98 -2.75
N PHE A 87 6.52 10.46 -1.77
CA PHE A 87 5.09 10.74 -1.95
C PHE A 87 4.84 12.01 -2.74
N GLU A 88 5.68 13.06 -2.57
CA GLU A 88 5.57 14.29 -3.35
C GLU A 88 5.83 14.05 -4.84
N GLU A 89 6.79 13.18 -5.20
CA GLU A 89 7.01 12.75 -6.59
C GLU A 89 5.76 12.08 -7.19
N LEU A 90 5.08 11.21 -6.41
CA LEU A 90 3.84 10.58 -6.87
C LEU A 90 2.70 11.59 -7.00
N LEU A 91 2.59 12.52 -6.06
CA LEU A 91 1.58 13.58 -6.09
C LEU A 91 1.77 14.50 -7.29
N ASP A 92 3.01 14.93 -7.53
CA ASP A 92 3.35 15.76 -8.69
C ASP A 92 3.00 15.05 -10.00
N GLY A 93 3.40 13.79 -10.12
CA GLY A 93 3.06 12.97 -11.28
C GLY A 93 1.55 12.77 -11.47
N ALA A 94 0.78 12.62 -10.40
CA ALA A 94 -0.68 12.47 -10.48
C ALA A 94 -1.38 13.79 -10.84
N VAL A 95 -0.92 14.92 -10.28
CA VAL A 95 -1.48 16.26 -10.55
C VAL A 95 -1.24 16.68 -12.01
N HIS A 96 -0.06 16.39 -12.55
CA HIS A 96 0.30 16.74 -13.93
C HIS A 96 -0.06 15.65 -14.95
N CYS A 97 -0.72 14.58 -14.53
CA CYS A 97 -1.14 13.51 -15.41
C CYS A 97 -2.29 14.00 -16.32
N ASN A 98 -2.07 13.94 -17.62
CA ASN A 98 -3.04 14.32 -18.64
C ASN A 98 -3.78 13.11 -19.26
N ASN A 99 -3.67 11.93 -18.66
CA ASN A 99 -4.26 10.70 -19.17
C ASN A 99 -5.03 9.96 -18.06
N VAL A 100 -6.36 9.92 -18.22
CA VAL A 100 -7.27 9.27 -17.25
C VAL A 100 -6.93 7.79 -17.01
N SER A 101 -6.48 7.07 -18.06
CA SER A 101 -6.13 5.65 -17.92
C SER A 101 -4.86 5.46 -17.08
N VAL A 102 -3.95 6.42 -17.10
CA VAL A 102 -2.70 6.39 -16.33
C VAL A 102 -2.93 6.79 -14.88
N LEU A 103 -3.91 7.66 -14.60
CA LEU A 103 -4.22 8.13 -13.24
C LEU A 103 -4.44 6.99 -12.24
N ARG A 104 -5.14 5.93 -12.65
CA ARG A 104 -5.38 4.77 -11.78
C ARG A 104 -4.09 4.09 -11.34
N SER A 105 -3.08 4.07 -12.21
CA SER A 105 -1.78 3.48 -11.86
C SER A 105 -1.05 4.23 -10.74
N TYR A 106 -1.36 5.50 -10.52
CA TYR A 106 -0.78 6.26 -9.40
C TYR A 106 -1.34 5.83 -8.05
N GLN A 107 -2.59 5.38 -7.99
CA GLN A 107 -3.15 4.80 -6.77
C GLN A 107 -2.44 3.49 -6.44
N ASP A 108 -2.30 2.57 -7.41
CA ASP A 108 -1.58 1.31 -7.22
C ASP A 108 -0.13 1.54 -6.79
N LYS A 109 0.53 2.54 -7.38
CA LYS A 109 1.91 2.94 -7.00
C LYS A 109 1.96 3.49 -5.58
N SER A 110 0.95 4.25 -5.14
CA SER A 110 0.87 4.77 -3.78
C SER A 110 0.71 3.65 -2.76
N ASP A 111 -0.21 2.71 -3.03
CA ASP A 111 -0.41 1.54 -2.17
C ASP A 111 0.86 0.69 -2.07
N ALA A 112 1.54 0.44 -3.18
CA ALA A 112 2.80 -0.29 -3.20
C ALA A 112 3.91 0.46 -2.44
N LEU A 113 4.00 1.78 -2.58
CA LEU A 113 4.97 2.60 -1.86
C LEU A 113 4.69 2.56 -0.35
N LYS A 114 3.44 2.72 0.06
CA LYS A 114 3.01 2.62 1.47
C LYS A 114 3.47 1.30 2.09
N ILE A 115 3.13 0.17 1.45
CA ILE A 115 3.51 -1.16 1.93
C ILE A 115 5.04 -1.29 2.04
N ARG A 116 5.76 -0.82 1.03
CA ARG A 116 7.23 -0.85 1.02
C ARG A 116 7.82 -0.05 2.18
N LEU A 117 7.33 1.17 2.43
CA LEU A 117 7.85 2.02 3.51
C LEU A 117 7.54 1.46 4.89
N LEU A 118 6.35 0.88 5.09
CA LEU A 118 6.00 0.19 6.33
C LEU A 118 6.90 -1.03 6.57
N ASN A 119 7.23 -1.80 5.52
CA ASN A 119 8.18 -2.92 5.63
C ASN A 119 9.61 -2.42 5.92
N GLU A 120 10.06 -1.33 5.29
CA GLU A 120 11.35 -0.70 5.61
C GLU A 120 11.44 -0.28 7.09
N MET A 121 10.33 0.15 7.72
CA MET A 121 10.29 0.47 9.15
C MET A 121 10.39 -0.80 10.01
N VAL A 122 9.71 -1.87 9.64
CA VAL A 122 9.78 -3.16 10.36
C VAL A 122 11.21 -3.72 10.32
N ASP A 123 11.87 -3.65 9.16
CA ASP A 123 13.26 -4.11 9.01
C ASP A 123 14.22 -3.28 9.87
N GLU A 124 14.02 -1.97 9.94
CA GLU A 124 14.82 -1.07 10.76
C GLU A 124 14.60 -1.33 12.26
N ASP A 125 13.35 -1.54 12.69
CA ASP A 125 13.03 -1.91 14.06
C ASP A 125 13.71 -3.23 14.46
N ASN A 126 13.66 -4.24 13.60
CA ASN A 126 14.34 -5.52 13.81
C ASN A 126 15.86 -5.35 13.90
N ARG A 127 16.44 -4.53 13.05
CA ARG A 127 17.88 -4.22 13.07
C ARG A 127 18.30 -3.56 14.39
N LEU A 128 17.53 -2.58 14.85
CA LEU A 128 17.78 -1.91 16.13
C LEU A 128 17.65 -2.85 17.32
N ALA A 129 16.63 -3.71 17.31
CA ALA A 129 16.44 -4.72 18.34
C ALA A 129 17.62 -5.70 18.41
N GLN A 130 18.09 -6.19 17.27
CA GLN A 130 19.27 -7.07 17.21
C GLN A 130 20.55 -6.38 17.70
N GLN A 131 20.74 -5.10 17.34
CA GLN A 131 21.88 -4.31 17.83
C GLN A 131 21.83 -4.13 19.36
N ALA A 132 20.66 -3.85 19.91
CA ALA A 132 20.48 -3.72 21.36
C ALA A 132 20.79 -5.04 22.10
N ILE A 133 20.37 -6.18 21.57
CA ILE A 133 20.69 -7.51 22.12
C ILE A 133 22.19 -7.76 22.07
N ALA A 134 22.84 -7.52 20.93
CA ALA A 134 24.27 -7.73 20.78
C ALA A 134 25.11 -6.82 21.71
N GLN A 135 24.68 -5.58 21.89
CA GLN A 135 25.31 -4.66 22.85
C GLN A 135 25.18 -5.14 24.31
N ALA A 136 23.97 -5.57 24.70
CA ALA A 136 23.73 -6.10 26.03
C ALA A 136 24.58 -7.36 26.32
N GLU A 137 24.69 -8.28 25.36
CA GLU A 137 25.55 -9.46 25.48
C GLU A 137 27.04 -9.11 25.57
N ALA A 138 27.49 -8.14 24.78
CA ALA A 138 28.88 -7.67 24.83
C ALA A 138 29.21 -7.01 26.18
N GLU A 139 28.28 -6.22 26.72
CA GLU A 139 28.44 -5.59 28.02
C GLU A 139 28.48 -6.62 29.15
N GLN A 140 27.60 -7.62 29.12
CA GLN A 140 27.60 -8.71 30.07
C GLN A 140 28.91 -9.52 30.06
N LYS A 141 29.43 -9.82 28.86
CA LYS A 141 30.73 -10.48 28.71
C LYS A 141 31.87 -9.66 29.32
N ARG A 142 31.86 -8.34 29.07
CA ARG A 142 32.87 -7.42 29.63
C ARG A 142 32.79 -7.39 31.16
N LEU A 143 31.59 -7.26 31.74
CA LEU A 143 31.40 -7.25 33.19
C LEU A 143 31.81 -8.58 33.83
N ALA A 144 31.49 -9.71 33.17
CA ALA A 144 31.89 -11.04 33.66
C ALA A 144 33.43 -11.22 33.61
N GLU A 145 34.10 -10.66 32.62
CA GLU A 145 35.57 -10.71 32.48
C GLU A 145 36.28 -9.82 33.54
N GLU A 146 35.70 -8.63 33.79
CA GLU A 146 36.18 -7.74 34.87
C GLU A 146 36.03 -8.34 36.26
N ALA A 147 34.87 -9.00 36.51
CA ALA A 147 34.62 -9.67 37.76
C ALA A 147 35.58 -10.86 37.97
N ARG A 148 35.87 -11.65 36.92
CA ARG A 148 36.92 -12.70 36.99
C ARG A 148 38.31 -12.13 37.31
N LYS A 149 38.67 -10.97 36.78
CA LYS A 149 39.96 -10.30 37.05
C LYS A 149 40.04 -9.78 38.49
N ARG A 150 38.88 -9.51 39.17
CA ARG A 150 38.81 -9.06 40.56
C ARG A 150 38.77 -10.22 41.56
N GLY A 151 38.72 -11.49 41.10
CA GLY A 151 38.71 -12.67 42.02
C GLY A 151 37.38 -12.88 42.74
N GLU A 152 36.34 -12.19 42.33
CA GLU A 152 34.98 -12.39 42.85
C GLU A 152 34.34 -13.59 42.16
N THR A 153 33.93 -14.59 42.95
CA THR A 153 33.08 -15.69 42.50
C THR A 153 31.71 -15.11 42.16
N VAL A 154 31.56 -14.72 40.89
CA VAL A 154 30.27 -14.27 40.37
C VAL A 154 29.37 -15.48 40.21
N THR A 155 28.46 -15.69 41.16
CA THR A 155 27.20 -16.32 40.89
C THR A 155 26.47 -15.41 39.90
N VAL A 156 26.66 -15.71 38.62
CA VAL A 156 25.93 -15.02 37.55
C VAL A 156 24.43 -15.28 37.84
N PRO A 157 23.67 -14.28 38.30
CA PRO A 157 22.24 -14.40 38.20
C PRO A 157 22.04 -14.54 36.67
N GLN A 158 21.53 -15.71 36.26
CA GLN A 158 20.97 -15.76 34.91
C GLN A 158 20.02 -14.56 34.85
N PRO A 159 20.31 -13.55 34.03
CA PRO A 159 19.34 -12.52 33.85
C PRO A 159 18.13 -13.29 33.31
N LYS A 160 17.06 -13.33 34.11
CA LYS A 160 15.76 -13.36 33.49
C LYS A 160 15.77 -12.10 32.61
N VAL A 161 16.32 -12.25 31.40
CA VAL A 161 15.98 -11.37 30.30
C VAL A 161 14.49 -11.50 30.23
N GLN A 162 13.80 -10.61 30.94
CA GLN A 162 12.54 -10.16 30.46
C GLN A 162 12.92 -9.57 29.12
N GLN A 163 13.07 -10.47 28.13
CA GLN A 163 12.87 -10.06 26.77
C GLN A 163 11.61 -9.21 26.85
N PRO A 164 11.68 -7.89 26.58
CA PRO A 164 10.49 -7.28 26.10
C PRO A 164 10.13 -8.25 24.99
N ALA A 165 9.08 -9.02 25.19
CA ALA A 165 8.58 -9.89 24.16
C ALA A 165 8.09 -8.96 23.06
N ILE A 166 9.05 -8.44 22.32
CA ILE A 166 8.83 -8.04 20.93
C ILE A 166 8.63 -9.40 20.28
N LYS A 167 7.41 -9.90 20.46
CA LYS A 167 6.90 -10.99 19.68
C LYS A 167 7.00 -10.50 18.26
N VAL A 168 8.07 -10.88 17.57
CA VAL A 168 8.19 -10.66 16.14
C VAL A 168 7.06 -11.47 15.55
N ARG A 169 5.91 -10.81 15.40
CA ARG A 169 4.77 -11.40 14.72
C ARG A 169 5.17 -11.53 13.28
N THR A 170 5.51 -12.73 12.87
CA THR A 170 5.76 -13.02 11.46
C THR A 170 4.48 -12.75 10.69
N THR A 171 4.53 -11.80 9.76
CA THR A 171 3.41 -11.52 8.86
C THR A 171 3.39 -12.59 7.78
N LYS A 172 2.32 -13.39 7.74
CA LYS A 172 2.07 -14.37 6.69
C LYS A 172 1.01 -13.82 5.75
N ASN A 173 1.30 -13.74 4.47
CA ASN A 173 0.32 -13.41 3.45
C ASN A 173 -0.36 -14.70 2.99
N LEU A 174 -1.65 -14.83 3.24
CA LEU A 174 -2.46 -15.98 2.83
C LEU A 174 -3.46 -15.56 1.78
N SER A 175 -3.38 -16.16 0.61
CA SER A 175 -4.44 -16.04 -0.39
C SER A 175 -5.60 -16.97 -0.03
N ILE A 176 -6.84 -16.48 -0.07
CA ILE A 176 -8.06 -17.32 0.13
C ILE A 176 -8.03 -18.54 -0.79
N LYS A 177 -7.46 -18.42 -1.99
CA LYS A 177 -7.27 -19.52 -2.95
C LYS A 177 -6.36 -20.62 -2.43
N THR A 178 -5.44 -20.34 -1.51
CA THR A 178 -4.56 -21.34 -0.90
C THR A 178 -5.15 -21.95 0.36
N VAL A 179 -5.91 -21.20 1.13
CA VAL A 179 -6.58 -21.68 2.35
C VAL A 179 -7.71 -22.67 2.01
N ALA A 180 -8.39 -22.46 0.87
CA ALA A 180 -9.47 -23.32 0.39
C ALA A 180 -9.02 -24.49 -0.51
N ARG A 181 -7.72 -24.78 -0.60
CA ARG A 181 -7.14 -25.74 -1.58
C ARG A 181 -7.55 -27.20 -1.42
N ALA A 182 -8.22 -27.59 -0.37
CA ALA A 182 -8.51 -29.01 -0.11
C ALA A 182 -9.78 -29.55 -0.80
N ALA A 183 -10.69 -28.69 -1.28
CA ALA A 183 -11.90 -29.14 -1.99
C ALA A 183 -12.47 -28.04 -2.88
N SER A 184 -12.97 -28.40 -4.06
CA SER A 184 -13.88 -27.54 -4.81
C SER A 184 -15.20 -27.48 -4.06
N TRP A 185 -15.53 -26.30 -3.53
CA TRP A 185 -16.80 -26.09 -2.84
C TRP A 185 -17.90 -25.77 -3.85
N ARG A 186 -18.93 -26.57 -3.86
CA ARG A 186 -20.17 -26.30 -4.60
C ARG A 186 -21.20 -25.83 -3.57
N LEU A 187 -21.54 -24.56 -3.63
CA LEU A 187 -22.47 -23.94 -2.67
C LEU A 187 -23.86 -23.94 -3.29
N GLU A 188 -24.74 -24.81 -2.83
CA GLU A 188 -26.13 -24.95 -3.32
C GLU A 188 -27.16 -24.59 -2.23
N SER A 189 -26.74 -24.52 -0.97
CA SER A 189 -27.60 -24.23 0.18
C SER A 189 -26.93 -23.27 1.17
N ALA A 190 -27.72 -22.67 2.05
CA ALA A 190 -27.18 -21.88 3.16
C ALA A 190 -26.28 -22.70 4.08
N GLU A 191 -26.60 -23.98 4.28
CA GLU A 191 -25.78 -24.89 5.07
C GLU A 191 -24.39 -25.14 4.45
N ASP A 192 -24.27 -25.12 3.13
CA ASP A 192 -22.98 -25.27 2.44
C ASP A 192 -22.12 -24.02 2.60
N VAL A 193 -22.75 -22.86 2.63
CA VAL A 193 -22.10 -21.57 2.93
C VAL A 193 -21.54 -21.60 4.34
N ASP A 194 -22.31 -22.04 5.32
CA ASP A 194 -21.91 -22.11 6.73
C ASP A 194 -20.73 -23.08 6.89
N LYS A 195 -20.78 -24.26 6.27
CA LYS A 195 -19.66 -25.22 6.27
C LYS A 195 -18.39 -24.67 5.65
N TYR A 196 -18.53 -23.93 4.55
CA TYR A 196 -17.39 -23.26 3.90
C TYR A 196 -16.77 -22.20 4.80
N LEU A 197 -17.60 -21.36 5.42
CA LEU A 197 -17.14 -20.31 6.33
C LEU A 197 -16.48 -20.89 7.58
N ASP A 198 -16.99 -21.99 8.13
CA ASP A 198 -16.38 -22.68 9.26
C ASP A 198 -15.01 -23.28 8.90
N ALA A 199 -14.88 -23.90 7.74
CA ALA A 199 -13.60 -24.43 7.26
C ALA A 199 -12.57 -23.32 7.03
N LEU A 200 -12.97 -22.19 6.46
CA LEU A 200 -12.15 -21.02 6.28
C LEU A 200 -11.70 -20.43 7.63
N ARG A 201 -12.65 -20.30 8.56
CA ARG A 201 -12.39 -19.82 9.93
C ARG A 201 -11.38 -20.70 10.66
N GLN A 202 -11.54 -22.00 10.61
CA GLN A 202 -10.60 -22.94 11.27
C GLN A 202 -9.20 -22.86 10.68
N SER A 203 -9.08 -22.73 9.35
CA SER A 203 -7.79 -22.57 8.67
C SER A 203 -7.10 -21.26 9.06
N LEU A 204 -7.84 -20.16 9.13
CA LEU A 204 -7.30 -18.86 9.57
C LEU A 204 -6.89 -18.88 11.05
N LEU A 205 -7.69 -19.48 11.93
CA LEU A 205 -7.37 -19.63 13.35
C LEU A 205 -6.12 -20.49 13.58
N LYS A 206 -5.90 -21.52 12.76
CA LYS A 206 -4.70 -22.34 12.83
C LYS A 206 -3.43 -21.54 12.49
N GLU A 207 -3.50 -20.69 11.48
CA GLU A 207 -2.36 -19.83 11.11
C GLU A 207 -2.13 -18.68 12.11
N LEU A 208 -3.18 -18.23 12.82
CA LEU A 208 -3.09 -17.24 13.90
C LEU A 208 -2.56 -17.81 15.20
N ALA A 209 -2.62 -19.15 15.42
CA ALA A 209 -2.20 -19.79 16.67
C ALA A 209 -0.70 -19.63 16.95
N ASP A 210 0.12 -19.35 15.95
CA ASP A 210 1.58 -19.14 16.05
C ASP A 210 1.95 -17.67 16.39
N ASP A 211 1.01 -16.88 16.91
CA ASP A 211 1.21 -15.44 17.22
C ASP A 211 1.64 -14.61 15.98
N SER A 212 1.20 -15.05 14.82
CA SER A 212 1.48 -14.43 13.53
C SER A 212 0.37 -13.45 13.13
N ILE A 213 0.74 -12.42 12.35
CA ILE A 213 -0.22 -11.54 11.65
C ILE A 213 -0.54 -12.20 10.31
N VAL A 214 -1.82 -12.42 10.04
CA VAL A 214 -2.27 -13.00 8.79
C VAL A 214 -2.91 -11.92 7.93
N ASN A 215 -2.29 -11.60 6.81
CA ASN A 215 -2.89 -10.76 5.77
C ASN A 215 -3.64 -11.67 4.80
N VAL A 216 -4.93 -11.43 4.65
CA VAL A 216 -5.80 -12.19 3.74
C VAL A 216 -5.96 -11.41 2.45
N GLU A 217 -5.48 -11.99 1.33
CA GLU A 217 -5.70 -11.46 -0.02
C GLU A 217 -6.90 -12.17 -0.68
N LEU A 218 -7.81 -11.37 -1.24
CA LEU A 218 -9.03 -11.80 -1.93
C LEU A 218 -8.76 -12.17 -3.40
#